data_1b3587d8a5a9b4f5983d738fd211988d
#
_entry.id   1b3587d8a5a9b4f5983d738fd211988d
#
_cell.length_a   1.000
_cell.length_b   1.000
_cell.length_c   1.000
_cell.angle_alpha   90.00
_cell.angle_beta   90.00
_cell.angle_gamma   90.00
#
_symmetry.space_group_name_H-M   'P 1'
#
loop_
_entity.id
_entity.type
_entity.pdbx_description
1 polymer ?
#
loop_
_entity_poly.entity_id
_entity_poly.type
_entity_poly.pdbx_seq_one_letter_code
_entity_poly.pdbx_strand_id
1 'polypeptide(L)'
;DQNNWAGKYPNDWNNYTKLMKDAAAAYQLALRWKLSETDGAQYADAAVAILNDWAKTCTGFIVNDKGEFIDPNEFLIFIQVHQIANAAEIMRSYPGWQEADFVKFKAWIADVFYPHITKFLSTHNGNECALHYWLNWDLSAMTALLSIGILADDNFKINEAIQYFKFGIGSGNIGNGVP
;
A
#
# COMPACT_ATOMS: atom_id res chain seq x y z
N ASP A 1 18.41 9.43 1.83
CA ASP A 1 19.39 9.51 2.93
C ASP A 1 18.64 9.52 4.26
N GLN A 2 18.74 8.41 5.03
CA GLN A 2 18.05 8.20 6.30
C GLN A 2 18.32 9.33 7.32
N ASN A 3 19.48 9.94 7.25
CA ASN A 3 19.88 11.03 8.16
C ASN A 3 19.15 12.35 7.86
N ASN A 4 18.81 12.61 6.61
CA ASN A 4 18.03 13.78 6.24
C ASN A 4 16.55 13.63 6.67
N TRP A 5 16.03 12.43 6.64
CA TRP A 5 14.71 12.12 7.15
C TRP A 5 14.63 12.35 8.66
N ALA A 6 15.54 11.73 9.42
CA ALA A 6 15.58 11.85 10.87
C ALA A 6 15.77 13.29 11.36
N GLY A 7 16.46 14.14 10.59
CA GLY A 7 16.68 15.54 10.95
C GLY A 7 15.49 16.45 10.66
N LYS A 8 14.70 16.13 9.63
CA LYS A 8 13.61 16.98 9.15
C LYS A 8 12.24 16.55 9.69
N TYR A 9 12.03 15.24 9.80
CA TYR A 9 10.81 14.61 10.28
C TYR A 9 11.17 13.40 11.15
N PRO A 10 11.55 13.59 12.41
CA PRO A 10 12.15 12.55 13.24
C PRO A 10 11.25 11.33 13.50
N ASN A 11 9.95 11.47 13.27
CA ASN A 11 8.99 10.38 13.47
C ASN A 11 8.67 9.59 12.19
N ASP A 12 8.98 10.10 11.01
CA ASP A 12 8.52 9.50 9.74
C ASP A 12 9.22 8.18 9.44
N TRP A 13 10.52 8.13 9.62
CA TRP A 13 11.27 6.88 9.47
C TRP A 13 10.80 5.79 10.44
N ASN A 14 10.51 6.16 11.68
CA ASN A 14 9.99 5.23 12.67
C ASN A 14 8.59 4.73 12.27
N ASN A 15 7.73 5.59 11.76
CA ASN A 15 6.41 5.24 11.27
C ASN A 15 6.47 4.33 10.05
N TYR A 16 7.35 4.63 9.09
CA TYR A 16 7.60 3.76 7.94
C TYR A 16 8.10 2.37 8.36
N THR A 17 9.08 2.31 9.26
CA THR A 17 9.61 1.04 9.77
C THR A 17 8.54 0.26 10.53
N LYS A 18 7.68 0.94 11.26
CA LYS A 18 6.53 0.33 11.95
C LYS A 18 5.54 -0.24 10.94
N LEU A 19 5.15 0.56 9.95
CA LEU A 19 4.26 0.10 8.87
C LEU A 19 4.81 -1.16 8.18
N MET A 20 6.09 -1.17 7.86
CA MET A 20 6.75 -2.30 7.22
C MET A 20 6.68 -3.58 8.07
N LYS A 21 6.96 -3.46 9.37
CA LYS A 21 6.90 -4.59 10.31
C LYS A 21 5.46 -5.07 10.52
N ASP A 22 4.55 -4.15 10.72
CA ASP A 22 3.14 -4.44 10.99
C ASP A 22 2.46 -5.04 9.74
N ALA A 23 2.79 -4.56 8.54
CA ALA A 23 2.31 -5.13 7.29
C ALA A 23 2.73 -6.60 7.13
N ALA A 24 4.02 -6.87 7.36
CA ALA A 24 4.55 -8.23 7.31
C ALA A 24 3.93 -9.12 8.40
N ALA A 25 3.79 -8.61 9.62
CA ALA A 25 3.16 -9.34 10.72
C ALA A 25 1.69 -9.66 10.44
N ALA A 26 0.90 -8.68 10.02
CA ALA A 26 -0.50 -8.88 9.68
C ALA A 26 -0.68 -9.93 8.58
N TYR A 27 0.15 -9.87 7.53
CA TYR A 27 0.10 -10.83 6.44
C TYR A 27 0.47 -12.25 6.88
N GLN A 28 1.53 -12.41 7.65
CA GLN A 28 1.94 -13.71 8.19
C GLN A 28 0.89 -14.30 9.14
N LEU A 29 0.30 -13.47 10.01
CA LEU A 29 -0.75 -13.87 10.93
C LEU A 29 -2.02 -14.30 10.17
N ALA A 30 -2.42 -13.55 9.15
CA ALA A 30 -3.55 -13.89 8.28
C ALA A 30 -3.33 -15.23 7.56
N LEU A 31 -2.14 -15.44 7.01
CA LEU A 31 -1.78 -16.73 6.39
C LEU A 31 -1.79 -17.86 7.41
N ARG A 32 -1.23 -17.63 8.59
CA ARG A 32 -1.20 -18.65 9.65
C ARG A 32 -2.61 -19.04 10.09
N TRP A 33 -3.50 -18.08 10.25
CA TRP A 33 -4.91 -18.38 10.51
C TRP A 33 -5.53 -19.21 9.40
N LYS A 34 -5.35 -18.78 8.13
CA LYS A 34 -5.97 -19.44 6.97
C LYS A 34 -5.50 -20.88 6.78
N LEU A 35 -4.26 -21.16 7.14
CA LEU A 35 -3.61 -22.48 6.98
C LEU A 35 -3.68 -23.33 8.24
N SER A 36 -4.17 -22.83 9.36
CA SER A 36 -4.31 -23.58 10.61
C SER A 36 -5.55 -24.46 10.56
N GLU A 37 -5.39 -25.73 10.88
CA GLU A 37 -6.51 -26.68 10.99
C GLU A 37 -7.28 -26.50 12.31
N THR A 38 -6.59 -26.06 13.36
CA THR A 38 -7.13 -25.85 14.69
C THR A 38 -6.53 -24.59 15.32
N ASP A 39 -7.27 -23.94 16.22
CA ASP A 39 -6.79 -22.83 17.06
C ASP A 39 -6.23 -21.59 16.32
N GLY A 40 -6.68 -21.35 15.10
CA GLY A 40 -6.23 -20.20 14.31
C GLY A 40 -6.77 -18.82 14.77
N ALA A 41 -7.82 -18.78 15.58
CA ALA A 41 -8.51 -17.52 15.92
C ALA A 41 -7.60 -16.47 16.54
N GLN A 42 -6.69 -16.85 17.42
CA GLN A 42 -5.72 -15.93 18.02
C GLN A 42 -4.85 -15.20 17.01
N TYR A 43 -4.49 -15.85 15.91
CA TYR A 43 -3.72 -15.24 14.83
C TYR A 43 -4.58 -14.28 14.01
N ALA A 44 -5.83 -14.67 13.77
CA ALA A 44 -6.80 -13.82 13.10
C ALA A 44 -7.08 -12.55 13.89
N ASP A 45 -7.35 -12.68 15.21
CA ASP A 45 -7.59 -11.55 16.10
C ASP A 45 -6.40 -10.59 16.13
N ALA A 46 -5.18 -11.12 16.19
CA ALA A 46 -3.97 -10.30 16.15
C ALA A 46 -3.78 -9.58 14.79
N ALA A 47 -4.07 -10.25 13.67
CA ALA A 47 -4.02 -9.63 12.35
C ALA A 47 -5.04 -8.49 12.24
N VAL A 48 -6.30 -8.74 12.63
CA VAL A 48 -7.38 -7.74 12.61
C VAL A 48 -7.06 -6.54 13.52
N ALA A 49 -6.47 -6.79 14.69
CA ALA A 49 -6.06 -5.71 15.60
C ALA A 49 -5.04 -4.78 14.95
N ILE A 50 -4.01 -5.33 14.27
CA ILE A 50 -3.03 -4.53 13.54
C ILE A 50 -3.69 -3.72 12.41
N LEU A 51 -4.54 -4.35 11.60
CA LEU A 51 -5.21 -3.70 10.48
C LEU A 51 -6.12 -2.56 10.95
N ASN A 52 -6.93 -2.81 11.98
CA ASN A 52 -7.82 -1.79 12.55
C ASN A 52 -7.07 -0.63 13.21
N ASP A 53 -5.93 -0.90 13.87
CA ASP A 53 -5.13 0.16 14.49
C ASP A 53 -4.56 1.11 13.44
N TRP A 54 -4.06 0.60 12.32
CA TRP A 54 -3.62 1.43 11.21
C TRP A 54 -4.75 2.25 10.60
N ALA A 55 -5.89 1.64 10.33
CA ALA A 55 -7.05 2.35 9.78
C ALA A 55 -7.60 3.44 10.72
N LYS A 56 -7.41 3.28 12.03
CA LYS A 56 -7.85 4.23 13.04
C LYS A 56 -6.86 5.38 13.24
N THR A 57 -5.56 5.12 13.16
CA THR A 57 -4.51 6.05 13.60
C THR A 57 -3.81 6.77 12.45
N CYS A 58 -3.69 6.15 11.30
CA CYS A 58 -3.06 6.76 10.13
C CYS A 58 -4.09 7.53 9.29
N THR A 59 -4.09 8.83 9.41
CA THR A 59 -5.07 9.70 8.72
C THR A 59 -4.56 10.25 7.39
N GLY A 60 -3.30 10.00 7.03
CA GLY A 60 -2.69 10.48 5.79
C GLY A 60 -1.17 10.58 5.91
N PHE A 61 -0.58 11.24 4.91
CA PHE A 61 0.86 11.48 4.82
C PHE A 61 1.17 12.96 5.01
N ILE A 62 2.41 13.27 5.41
CA ILE A 62 2.90 14.63 5.45
C ILE A 62 3.21 15.06 4.02
N VAL A 63 2.52 16.08 3.56
CA VAL A 63 2.67 16.66 2.22
C VAL A 63 2.91 18.15 2.31
N ASN A 64 3.49 18.73 1.26
CA ASN A 64 3.63 20.18 1.13
C ASN A 64 2.30 20.84 0.73
N ASP A 65 2.31 22.16 0.59
CA ASP A 65 1.12 22.96 0.21
C ASP A 65 0.50 22.56 -1.15
N LYS A 66 1.24 21.83 -1.98
CA LYS A 66 0.78 21.31 -3.27
C LYS A 66 0.27 19.87 -3.18
N GLY A 67 0.23 19.26 -2.00
CA GLY A 67 -0.12 17.87 -1.79
C GLY A 67 0.92 16.87 -2.31
N GLU A 68 2.18 17.31 -2.42
CA GLU A 68 3.30 16.47 -2.81
C GLU A 68 4.05 16.00 -1.58
N PHE A 69 4.57 14.79 -1.60
CA PHE A 69 5.48 14.32 -0.55
C PHE A 69 6.68 15.26 -0.43
N ILE A 70 7.08 15.54 0.79
CA ILE A 70 8.20 16.44 1.07
C ILE A 70 9.53 15.78 0.72
N ASP A 71 9.63 14.47 0.93
CA ASP A 71 10.78 13.66 0.50
C ASP A 71 10.34 12.68 -0.59
N PRO A 72 11.02 12.65 -1.75
CA PRO A 72 10.71 11.71 -2.83
C PRO A 72 10.77 10.24 -2.40
N ASN A 73 11.57 9.91 -1.39
CA ASN A 73 11.69 8.53 -0.89
C ASN A 73 10.46 8.06 -0.10
N GLU A 74 9.53 8.94 0.23
CA GLU A 74 8.27 8.58 0.90
C GLU A 74 7.40 7.65 0.04
N PHE A 75 7.60 7.62 -1.28
CA PHE A 75 6.96 6.65 -2.16
C PHE A 75 7.33 5.20 -1.86
N LEU A 76 8.42 4.95 -1.17
CA LEU A 76 8.79 3.60 -0.71
C LEU A 76 7.73 2.97 0.21
N ILE A 77 6.85 3.77 0.79
CA ILE A 77 5.72 3.30 1.60
C ILE A 77 4.79 2.37 0.80
N PHE A 78 4.69 2.54 -0.51
CA PHE A 78 3.85 1.71 -1.37
C PHE A 78 4.32 0.26 -1.44
N ILE A 79 5.60 0.00 -1.16
CA ILE A 79 6.15 -1.36 -1.12
C ILE A 79 5.39 -2.25 -0.14
N GLN A 80 4.83 -1.68 0.93
CA GLN A 80 4.17 -2.44 1.99
C GLN A 80 2.65 -2.53 1.84
N VAL A 81 2.06 -1.66 1.04
CA VAL A 81 0.59 -1.55 0.90
C VAL A 81 -0.03 -2.85 0.42
N HIS A 82 0.62 -3.54 -0.52
CA HIS A 82 0.10 -4.81 -1.02
C HIS A 82 0.03 -5.88 0.09
N GLN A 83 0.97 -5.89 1.04
CA GLN A 83 0.94 -6.86 2.15
C GLN A 83 -0.24 -6.58 3.08
N ILE A 84 -0.49 -5.31 3.41
CA ILE A 84 -1.64 -4.90 4.24
C ILE A 84 -2.96 -5.24 3.53
N ALA A 85 -3.08 -4.90 2.25
CA ALA A 85 -4.28 -5.18 1.46
C ALA A 85 -4.53 -6.69 1.34
N ASN A 86 -3.48 -7.48 1.07
CA ASN A 86 -3.60 -8.94 0.97
C ASN A 86 -3.90 -9.58 2.33
N ALA A 87 -3.35 -9.06 3.42
CA ALA A 87 -3.73 -9.51 4.76
C ALA A 87 -5.22 -9.28 5.00
N ALA A 88 -5.73 -8.10 4.69
CA ALA A 88 -7.14 -7.75 4.84
C ALA A 88 -8.04 -8.61 3.95
N GLU A 89 -7.61 -8.91 2.72
CA GLU A 89 -8.36 -9.79 1.82
C GLU A 89 -8.46 -11.22 2.35
N ILE A 90 -7.37 -11.75 2.89
CA ILE A 90 -7.40 -13.07 3.56
C ILE A 90 -8.37 -13.03 4.75
N MET A 91 -8.32 -11.96 5.53
CA MET A 91 -9.15 -11.78 6.73
C MET A 91 -10.62 -11.47 6.43
N ARG A 92 -10.99 -11.15 5.19
CA ARG A 92 -12.37 -10.85 4.76
C ARG A 92 -13.38 -11.91 5.22
N SER A 93 -12.97 -13.17 5.23
CA SER A 93 -13.83 -14.29 5.63
C SER A 93 -13.75 -14.64 7.12
N TYR A 94 -13.02 -13.88 7.93
CA TYR A 94 -12.89 -14.14 9.35
C TYR A 94 -14.11 -13.61 10.11
N PRO A 95 -14.91 -14.47 10.78
CA PRO A 95 -16.15 -14.04 11.45
C PRO A 95 -15.92 -13.07 12.63
N GLY A 96 -14.71 -13.05 13.20
CA GLY A 96 -14.34 -12.15 14.29
C GLY A 96 -14.07 -10.71 13.83
N TRP A 97 -13.88 -10.46 12.54
CA TRP A 97 -13.74 -9.09 12.03
C TRP A 97 -15.11 -8.49 11.79
N GLN A 98 -15.47 -7.47 12.58
CA GLN A 98 -16.76 -6.83 12.44
C GLN A 98 -16.90 -6.16 11.08
N GLU A 99 -17.99 -6.38 10.39
CA GLU A 99 -18.24 -5.84 9.04
C GLU A 99 -18.05 -4.31 8.98
N ALA A 100 -18.50 -3.60 10.00
CA ALA A 100 -18.34 -2.15 10.07
C ALA A 100 -16.87 -1.71 10.12
N ASP A 101 -15.99 -2.49 10.75
CA ASP A 101 -14.57 -2.18 10.82
C ASP A 101 -13.86 -2.59 9.52
N PHE A 102 -14.25 -3.68 8.90
CA PHE A 102 -13.76 -4.06 7.58
C PHE A 102 -14.12 -3.01 6.51
N VAL A 103 -15.34 -2.50 6.53
CA VAL A 103 -15.77 -1.41 5.63
C VAL A 103 -14.93 -0.14 5.85
N LYS A 104 -14.69 0.25 7.11
CA LYS A 104 -13.81 1.37 7.44
C LYS A 104 -12.39 1.15 6.96
N PHE A 105 -11.86 -0.07 7.11
CA PHE A 105 -10.54 -0.42 6.64
C PHE A 105 -10.41 -0.29 5.12
N LYS A 106 -11.39 -0.80 4.36
CA LYS A 106 -11.43 -0.65 2.89
C LYS A 106 -11.45 0.81 2.46
N ALA A 107 -12.28 1.62 3.11
CA ALA A 107 -12.31 3.05 2.84
C ALA A 107 -10.96 3.72 3.15
N TRP A 108 -10.41 3.43 4.33
CA TRP A 108 -9.12 3.99 4.74
C TRP A 108 -7.99 3.71 3.75
N ILE A 109 -7.81 2.46 3.33
CA ILE A 109 -6.69 2.11 2.44
C ILE A 109 -6.86 2.75 1.06
N ALA A 110 -8.10 2.88 0.58
CA ALA A 110 -8.40 3.56 -0.65
C ALA A 110 -8.19 5.08 -0.53
N ASP A 111 -8.70 5.70 0.53
CA ASP A 111 -8.66 7.16 0.68
C ASP A 111 -7.25 7.68 0.98
N VAL A 112 -6.46 6.91 1.74
CA VAL A 112 -5.11 7.33 2.16
C VAL A 112 -4.06 7.02 1.11
N PHE A 113 -4.10 5.82 0.50
CA PHE A 113 -3.00 5.38 -0.38
C PHE A 113 -3.27 5.59 -1.87
N TYR A 114 -4.49 5.34 -2.33
CA TYR A 114 -4.80 5.39 -3.75
C TYR A 114 -4.47 6.74 -4.43
N PRO A 115 -4.79 7.91 -3.85
CA PRO A 115 -4.46 9.18 -4.50
C PRO A 115 -2.96 9.39 -4.69
N HIS A 116 -2.15 8.95 -3.73
CA HIS A 116 -0.70 9.09 -3.80
C HIS A 116 -0.09 8.10 -4.79
N ILE A 117 -0.60 6.87 -4.85
CA ILE A 117 -0.17 5.86 -5.82
C ILE A 117 -0.44 6.34 -7.24
N THR A 118 -1.65 6.80 -7.52
CA THR A 118 -2.03 7.25 -8.87
C THR A 118 -1.29 8.53 -9.27
N LYS A 119 -1.08 9.45 -8.32
CA LYS A 119 -0.25 10.63 -8.56
C LYS A 119 1.19 10.23 -8.91
N PHE A 120 1.78 9.32 -8.15
CA PHE A 120 3.14 8.83 -8.46
C PHE A 120 3.20 8.20 -9.85
N LEU A 121 2.30 7.28 -10.19
CA LEU A 121 2.27 6.60 -11.49
C LEU A 121 2.05 7.58 -12.66
N SER A 122 1.39 8.70 -12.43
CA SER A 122 1.14 9.71 -13.47
C SER A 122 2.25 10.73 -13.64
N THR A 123 3.00 11.03 -12.58
CA THR A 123 3.95 12.17 -12.59
C THR A 123 5.38 11.78 -12.27
N HIS A 124 5.61 10.58 -11.73
CA HIS A 124 6.92 10.15 -11.19
C HIS A 124 7.60 11.24 -10.34
N ASN A 125 6.80 11.90 -9.51
CA ASN A 125 7.24 13.01 -8.67
C ASN A 125 7.84 14.18 -9.47
N GLY A 126 7.27 14.48 -10.64
CA GLY A 126 7.76 15.55 -11.52
C GLY A 126 9.05 15.21 -12.27
N ASN A 127 9.50 13.98 -12.20
CA ASN A 127 10.67 13.54 -12.95
C ASN A 127 10.24 13.05 -14.35
N GLU A 128 10.61 13.81 -15.37
CA GLU A 128 10.32 13.46 -16.77
C GLU A 128 11.14 12.27 -17.27
N CYS A 129 12.18 11.88 -16.55
CA CYS A 129 12.97 10.70 -16.88
C CYS A 129 12.23 9.44 -16.43
N ALA A 130 11.48 8.82 -17.32
CA ALA A 130 10.81 7.56 -17.09
C ALA A 130 11.73 6.46 -16.50
N LEU A 131 13.01 6.53 -16.82
CA LEU A 131 14.01 5.56 -16.35
C LEU A 131 14.40 5.73 -14.87
N HIS A 132 14.04 6.85 -14.23
CA HIS A 132 14.51 7.14 -12.87
C HIS A 132 13.83 6.30 -11.80
N TYR A 133 12.52 6.02 -11.98
CA TYR A 133 11.71 5.32 -10.99
C TYR A 133 11.14 3.99 -11.47
N TRP A 134 11.42 3.59 -12.69
CA TRP A 134 10.86 2.36 -13.24
C TRP A 134 11.42 1.11 -12.56
N LEU A 135 10.79 0.00 -12.83
CA LEU A 135 11.00 -1.30 -12.19
C LEU A 135 10.43 -1.38 -10.77
N ASN A 136 11.25 -1.23 -9.75
CA ASN A 136 10.83 -1.54 -8.40
C ASN A 136 9.77 -0.56 -7.83
N TRP A 137 9.86 0.72 -8.14
CA TRP A 137 8.91 1.70 -7.62
C TRP A 137 7.58 1.64 -8.37
N ASP A 138 7.61 1.59 -9.69
CA ASP A 138 6.41 1.40 -10.50
C ASP A 138 5.73 0.07 -10.21
N LEU A 139 6.51 -1.02 -10.14
CA LEU A 139 5.98 -2.35 -9.80
C LEU A 139 5.35 -2.36 -8.40
N SER A 140 5.96 -1.71 -7.43
CA SER A 140 5.41 -1.60 -6.08
C SER A 140 4.11 -0.80 -6.07
N ALA A 141 4.08 0.34 -6.76
CA ALA A 141 2.89 1.18 -6.88
C ALA A 141 1.74 0.45 -7.61
N MET A 142 2.04 -0.23 -8.72
CA MET A 142 1.05 -1.03 -9.46
C MET A 142 0.52 -2.19 -8.62
N THR A 143 1.40 -2.89 -7.90
CA THR A 143 1.00 -4.00 -7.03
C THR A 143 0.11 -3.50 -5.89
N ALA A 144 0.44 -2.35 -5.31
CA ALA A 144 -0.39 -1.70 -4.30
C ALA A 144 -1.76 -1.32 -4.87
N LEU A 145 -1.79 -0.67 -6.04
CA LEU A 145 -3.03 -0.27 -6.71
C LEU A 145 -3.94 -1.48 -7.01
N LEU A 146 -3.36 -2.55 -7.56
CA LEU A 146 -4.08 -3.79 -7.85
C LEU A 146 -4.66 -4.41 -6.59
N SER A 147 -3.85 -4.50 -5.51
CA SER A 147 -4.28 -5.09 -4.25
C SER A 147 -5.39 -4.28 -3.59
N ILE A 148 -5.33 -2.94 -3.64
CA ILE A 148 -6.41 -2.06 -3.16
C ILE A 148 -7.68 -2.28 -3.99
N GLY A 149 -7.55 -2.37 -5.31
CA GLY A 149 -8.69 -2.59 -6.20
C GLY A 149 -9.41 -3.92 -5.91
N ILE A 150 -8.64 -5.00 -5.70
CA ILE A 150 -9.18 -6.32 -5.35
C ILE A 150 -9.89 -6.25 -3.98
N LEU A 151 -9.23 -5.72 -2.97
CA LEU A 151 -9.80 -5.61 -1.63
C LEU A 151 -11.09 -4.77 -1.59
N ALA A 152 -11.13 -3.69 -2.38
CA ALA A 152 -12.28 -2.78 -2.46
C ALA A 152 -13.41 -3.30 -3.37
N ASP A 153 -13.21 -4.41 -4.08
CA ASP A 153 -14.10 -4.90 -5.14
C ASP A 153 -14.31 -3.85 -6.26
N ASP A 154 -13.27 -3.06 -6.56
CA ASP A 154 -13.29 -1.92 -7.46
C ASP A 154 -12.63 -2.25 -8.80
N ASN A 155 -13.43 -2.62 -9.77
CA ASN A 155 -12.98 -2.96 -11.12
C ASN A 155 -12.27 -1.80 -11.84
N PHE A 156 -12.57 -0.54 -11.50
CA PHE A 156 -11.88 0.61 -12.09
C PHE A 156 -10.42 0.62 -11.66
N LYS A 157 -10.13 0.50 -10.37
CA LYS A 157 -8.77 0.46 -9.84
C LYS A 157 -7.98 -0.77 -10.33
N ILE A 158 -8.65 -1.92 -10.41
CA ILE A 158 -8.05 -3.14 -10.98
C ILE A 158 -7.64 -2.91 -12.43
N ASN A 159 -8.55 -2.37 -13.25
CA ASN A 159 -8.26 -2.10 -14.65
C ASN A 159 -7.18 -1.01 -14.83
N GLU A 160 -7.17 0.01 -13.99
CA GLU A 160 -6.15 1.04 -14.00
C GLU A 160 -4.75 0.44 -13.77
N ALA A 161 -4.58 -0.43 -12.79
CA ALA A 161 -3.31 -1.13 -12.55
C ALA A 161 -2.91 -2.01 -13.75
N ILE A 162 -3.86 -2.75 -14.33
CA ILE A 162 -3.61 -3.61 -15.50
C ILE A 162 -3.24 -2.77 -16.73
N GLN A 163 -3.92 -1.64 -16.96
CA GLN A 163 -3.63 -0.76 -18.07
C GLN A 163 -2.26 -0.09 -17.90
N TYR A 164 -1.93 0.34 -16.70
CA TYR A 164 -0.60 0.88 -16.43
C TYR A 164 0.49 -0.17 -16.64
N PHE A 165 0.29 -1.40 -16.19
CA PHE A 165 1.24 -2.50 -16.42
C PHE A 165 1.47 -2.74 -17.92
N LYS A 166 0.42 -2.66 -18.73
CA LYS A 166 0.53 -2.92 -20.19
C LYS A 166 1.07 -1.74 -20.97
N PHE A 167 0.76 -0.52 -20.58
CA PHE A 167 0.90 0.66 -21.42
C PHE A 167 1.53 1.87 -20.70
N GLY A 168 1.78 1.78 -19.40
CA GLY A 168 2.34 2.87 -18.61
C GLY A 168 3.81 3.13 -18.94
N ILE A 169 4.26 4.35 -18.67
CA ILE A 169 5.58 4.84 -19.02
C ILE A 169 6.68 4.03 -18.31
N GLY A 170 6.51 3.70 -17.05
CA GLY A 170 7.50 3.02 -16.23
C GLY A 170 7.38 1.49 -16.22
N SER A 171 6.49 0.91 -17.00
CA SER A 171 6.14 -0.52 -16.92
C SER A 171 6.94 -1.44 -17.86
N GLY A 172 7.93 -0.93 -18.56
CA GLY A 172 8.63 -1.72 -19.57
C GLY A 172 7.83 -1.91 -20.85
N ASN A 173 6.85 -1.07 -21.12
CA ASN A 173 6.07 -1.13 -22.35
C ASN A 173 6.91 -0.80 -23.57
N ILE A 174 7.15 -1.81 -24.39
CA ILE A 174 7.93 -1.70 -25.63
C ILE A 174 7.31 -0.69 -26.60
N GLY A 175 5.98 -0.55 -26.61
CA GLY A 175 5.28 0.43 -27.45
C GLY A 175 5.63 1.88 -27.12
N ASN A 176 6.11 2.14 -25.91
CA ASN A 176 6.61 3.45 -25.47
C ASN A 176 8.14 3.53 -25.48
N GLY A 177 8.81 2.56 -26.09
CA GLY A 177 10.26 2.53 -26.17
C GLY A 177 10.97 2.15 -24.87
N VAL A 178 10.24 1.60 -23.92
CA VAL A 178 10.80 1.06 -22.68
C VAL A 178 10.92 -0.45 -22.85
N PRO A 179 12.16 -1.01 -22.74
CA PRO A 179 12.41 -2.43 -22.95
C PRO A 179 11.78 -3.33 -21.89
#